data_eb8b5aefd5e97fb5230c88307dfdc8fb
#
_entry.id   eb8b5aefd5e97fb5230c88307dfdc8fb
#
_cell.length_a   1.000
_cell.length_b   1.000
_cell.length_c   1.000
_cell.angle_alpha   90.00
_cell.angle_beta   90.00
_cell.angle_gamma   90.00
#
_symmetry.space_group_name_H-M   'P 1'
#
loop_
_entity.id
_entity.type
_entity.pdbx_description
1 polymer ?
#
loop_
_entity_poly.entity_id
_entity_poly.type
_entity_poly.pdbx_seq_one_letter_code
_entity_poly.pdbx_strand_id
1 'polypeptide(L)'
;IYESTVYPGATEEDCIPVIERLSGLKYNVDFFAGYSPERINPGDKEHRVTTIKKVTSGSTPEIADFVDSLYGSIITAGTYKASSIRVAEAAKVIENTQRDLNIALINELAVIFNKLGIDTEEVLLAAGTKWNFLPFRPGLVGGHCIGVDPYYLAQKAQEVGYHPEIILAGRRLNDSMGKYVATEVVKLM
;
A
#
# COMPACT_ATOMS: atom_id res chain seq x y z
N ILE A 1 6.61 1.62 18.91
CA ILE A 1 5.63 1.28 17.86
C ILE A 1 6.12 1.91 16.57
N TYR A 2 6.15 1.14 15.47
CA TYR A 2 6.45 1.61 14.13
C TYR A 2 5.15 1.86 13.36
N GLU A 3 5.10 2.89 12.52
CA GLU A 3 3.92 3.30 11.76
C GLU A 3 4.17 3.48 10.26
N SER A 4 5.43 3.58 9.85
CA SER A 4 5.80 3.76 8.44
C SER A 4 5.45 2.52 7.60
N THR A 5 5.07 2.74 6.33
CA THR A 5 4.89 1.63 5.38
C THR A 5 6.22 0.97 5.08
N VAL A 6 6.25 -0.34 5.24
CA VAL A 6 7.42 -1.18 5.02
C VAL A 6 7.01 -2.52 4.41
N TYR A 7 7.98 -3.32 3.94
CA TYR A 7 7.72 -4.70 3.53
C TYR A 7 7.51 -5.62 4.75
N PRO A 8 6.81 -6.75 4.58
CA PRO A 8 6.59 -7.70 5.68
C PRO A 8 7.91 -8.26 6.24
N GLY A 9 8.13 -8.06 7.53
CA GLY A 9 9.32 -8.47 8.26
C GLY A 9 10.31 -7.34 8.57
N ALA A 10 10.19 -6.16 7.97
CA ALA A 10 11.14 -5.06 8.14
C ALA A 10 11.34 -4.66 9.61
N THR A 11 10.28 -4.59 10.40
CA THR A 11 10.40 -4.27 11.82
C THR A 11 11.30 -5.27 12.55
N GLU A 12 11.03 -6.57 12.35
CA GLU A 12 11.72 -7.63 13.10
C GLU A 12 13.10 -7.98 12.52
N GLU A 13 13.28 -7.89 11.20
CA GLU A 13 14.50 -8.28 10.51
C GLU A 13 15.54 -7.16 10.43
N ASP A 14 15.12 -5.90 10.32
CA ASP A 14 16.02 -4.75 10.16
C ASP A 14 16.06 -3.86 11.39
N CYS A 15 14.87 -3.43 11.88
CA CYS A 15 14.82 -2.43 12.95
C CYS A 15 15.25 -3.02 14.30
N ILE A 16 14.74 -4.17 14.67
CA ILE A 16 15.04 -4.81 15.96
C ILE A 16 16.51 -5.12 16.14
N PRO A 17 17.23 -5.75 15.17
CA PRO A 17 18.65 -6.01 15.31
C PRO A 17 19.51 -4.76 15.51
N VAL A 18 19.11 -3.64 14.94
CA VAL A 18 19.78 -2.35 15.15
C VAL A 18 19.61 -1.87 16.59
N ILE A 19 18.40 -1.98 17.13
CA ILE A 19 18.12 -1.59 18.53
C ILE A 19 18.93 -2.47 19.48
N GLU A 20 18.89 -3.80 19.32
CA GLU A 20 19.64 -4.73 20.17
C GLU A 20 21.15 -4.43 20.15
N ARG A 21 21.72 -4.26 18.97
CA ARG A 21 23.14 -3.95 18.79
C ARG A 21 23.57 -2.64 19.46
N LEU A 22 22.74 -1.60 19.37
CA LEU A 22 23.10 -0.28 19.88
C LEU A 22 22.80 -0.10 21.37
N SER A 23 21.74 -0.74 21.86
CA SER A 23 21.31 -0.59 23.26
C SER A 23 21.89 -1.67 24.18
N GLY A 24 22.26 -2.83 23.65
CA GLY A 24 22.61 -4.02 24.43
C GLY A 24 21.39 -4.70 25.07
N LEU A 25 20.18 -4.22 24.81
CA LEU A 25 18.93 -4.80 25.31
C LEU A 25 18.49 -5.97 24.43
N LYS A 26 17.73 -6.91 25.00
CA LYS A 26 17.25 -8.10 24.32
C LYS A 26 15.76 -7.98 23.97
N TYR A 27 15.43 -8.20 22.70
CA TYR A 27 14.07 -8.20 22.18
C TYR A 27 13.16 -9.22 22.86
N ASN A 28 11.94 -8.83 23.16
CA ASN A 28 10.94 -9.60 23.89
C ASN A 28 11.33 -10.02 25.32
N VAL A 29 12.38 -9.37 25.89
CA VAL A 29 12.80 -9.52 27.27
C VAL A 29 12.90 -8.15 27.92
N ASP A 30 13.80 -7.30 27.42
CA ASP A 30 14.07 -5.97 27.98
C ASP A 30 13.29 -4.87 27.26
N PHE A 31 12.93 -5.09 25.98
CA PHE A 31 12.06 -4.21 25.20
C PHE A 31 11.19 -5.01 24.24
N PHE A 32 10.12 -4.37 23.79
CA PHE A 32 9.10 -4.95 22.92
C PHE A 32 8.82 -4.02 21.76
N ALA A 33 8.21 -4.56 20.71
CA ALA A 33 7.83 -3.77 19.53
C ALA A 33 6.35 -3.94 19.19
N GLY A 34 5.79 -2.91 18.60
CA GLY A 34 4.49 -2.92 17.96
C GLY A 34 4.57 -2.30 16.58
N TYR A 35 3.60 -2.62 15.73
CA TYR A 35 3.42 -2.01 14.43
C TYR A 35 1.95 -1.64 14.22
N SER A 36 1.72 -0.42 13.76
CA SER A 36 0.38 0.11 13.53
C SER A 36 0.43 1.12 12.38
N PRO A 37 0.18 0.70 11.13
CA PRO A 37 0.42 1.54 9.97
C PRO A 37 -0.46 2.78 9.90
N GLU A 38 0.09 3.86 9.35
CA GLU A 38 -0.68 5.03 8.99
C GLU A 38 -1.49 4.77 7.71
N ARG A 39 -2.78 5.13 7.73
CA ARG A 39 -3.73 4.88 6.64
C ARG A 39 -4.43 6.14 6.13
N ILE A 40 -4.02 7.33 6.61
CA ILE A 40 -4.58 8.61 6.17
C ILE A 40 -4.10 8.93 4.76
N ASN A 41 -5.01 9.46 3.95
CA ASN A 41 -4.66 10.08 2.69
C ASN A 41 -4.47 11.60 2.91
N PRO A 42 -3.30 12.17 2.62
CA PRO A 42 -3.08 13.60 2.73
C PRO A 42 -4.15 14.39 1.95
N GLY A 43 -4.78 15.35 2.64
CA GLY A 43 -5.84 16.18 2.06
C GLY A 43 -7.26 15.61 2.17
N ASP A 44 -7.44 14.36 2.59
CA ASP A 44 -8.76 13.82 2.88
C ASP A 44 -9.32 14.45 4.17
N LYS A 45 -10.50 15.06 4.07
CA LYS A 45 -11.16 15.73 5.20
C LYS A 45 -12.13 14.84 5.96
N GLU A 46 -12.56 13.75 5.34
CA GLU A 46 -13.54 12.81 5.90
C GLU A 46 -12.84 11.67 6.65
N HIS A 47 -11.79 11.11 6.07
CA HIS A 47 -11.04 9.99 6.63
C HIS A 47 -9.86 10.48 7.46
N ARG A 48 -10.11 10.74 8.73
CA ARG A 48 -9.11 11.23 9.70
C ARG A 48 -8.58 10.08 10.55
N VAL A 49 -7.49 10.32 11.27
CA VAL A 49 -6.88 9.35 12.19
C VAL A 49 -7.92 8.63 13.08
N THR A 50 -8.86 9.38 13.65
CA THR A 50 -9.86 8.83 14.57
C THR A 50 -10.99 8.09 13.88
N THR A 51 -11.26 8.37 12.59
CA THR A 51 -12.42 7.83 11.84
C THR A 51 -12.05 6.68 10.91
N ILE A 52 -10.77 6.34 10.77
CA ILE A 52 -10.30 5.18 10.01
C ILE A 52 -9.98 4.05 10.99
N LYS A 53 -10.49 2.84 10.75
CA LYS A 53 -10.13 1.67 11.54
C LYS A 53 -8.62 1.46 11.52
N LYS A 54 -7.97 1.44 12.67
CA LYS A 54 -6.52 1.30 12.82
C LYS A 54 -6.14 -0.18 12.93
N VAL A 55 -5.16 -0.60 12.13
CA VAL A 55 -4.55 -1.93 12.28
C VAL A 55 -3.51 -1.84 13.40
N THR A 56 -3.51 -2.80 14.32
CA THR A 56 -2.60 -2.86 15.46
C THR A 56 -1.93 -4.22 15.53
N SER A 57 -0.72 -4.29 16.06
CA SER A 57 -0.01 -5.54 16.28
C SER A 57 1.11 -5.36 17.30
N GLY A 58 1.58 -6.46 17.87
CA GLY A 58 2.67 -6.47 18.85
C GLY A 58 3.53 -7.71 18.73
N SER A 59 4.72 -7.63 19.31
CA SER A 59 5.73 -8.68 19.30
C SER A 59 5.38 -9.88 20.18
N THR A 60 4.50 -9.68 21.17
CA THR A 60 3.87 -10.75 21.98
C THR A 60 2.38 -10.49 22.07
N PRO A 61 1.57 -11.49 22.49
CA PRO A 61 0.13 -11.27 22.69
C PRO A 61 -0.17 -10.12 23.65
N GLU A 62 0.55 -9.99 24.75
CA GLU A 62 0.39 -8.93 25.76
C GLU A 62 0.70 -7.55 25.17
N ILE A 63 1.74 -7.45 24.34
CA ILE A 63 2.12 -6.21 23.67
C ILE A 63 1.13 -5.88 22.57
N ALA A 64 0.59 -6.87 21.86
CA ALA A 64 -0.48 -6.64 20.89
C ALA A 64 -1.74 -6.08 21.58
N ASP A 65 -2.11 -6.60 22.75
CA ASP A 65 -3.23 -6.10 23.56
C ASP A 65 -2.96 -4.67 24.06
N PHE A 66 -1.73 -4.40 24.50
CA PHE A 66 -1.34 -3.05 24.93
C PHE A 66 -1.44 -2.04 23.77
N VAL A 67 -0.87 -2.36 22.60
CA VAL A 67 -0.92 -1.50 21.41
C VAL A 67 -2.35 -1.30 20.93
N ASP A 68 -3.16 -2.36 20.94
CA ASP A 68 -4.57 -2.30 20.58
C ASP A 68 -5.38 -1.39 21.51
N SER A 69 -5.16 -1.52 22.82
CA SER A 69 -5.80 -0.69 23.84
C SER A 69 -5.38 0.78 23.71
N LEU A 70 -4.09 1.03 23.45
CA LEU A 70 -3.55 2.38 23.28
C LEU A 70 -4.25 3.10 22.12
N TYR A 71 -4.27 2.50 20.92
CA TYR A 71 -4.98 3.09 19.79
C TYR A 71 -6.49 3.09 19.95
N GLY A 72 -7.06 2.06 20.54
CA GLY A 72 -8.49 1.98 20.84
C GLY A 72 -9.00 3.12 21.71
N SER A 73 -8.14 3.73 22.53
CA SER A 73 -8.49 4.89 23.38
C SER A 73 -8.72 6.18 22.57
N ILE A 74 -8.20 6.26 21.34
CA ILE A 74 -8.26 7.48 20.49
C ILE A 74 -8.95 7.24 19.15
N ILE A 75 -9.02 6.01 18.66
CA ILE A 75 -9.62 5.67 17.36
C ILE A 75 -11.09 5.31 17.52
N THR A 76 -11.97 6.24 17.20
CA THR A 76 -13.43 6.04 17.34
C THR A 76 -14.00 5.01 16.37
N ALA A 77 -13.33 4.81 15.21
CA ALA A 77 -13.70 3.78 14.24
C ALA A 77 -13.30 2.35 14.69
N GLY A 78 -12.64 2.23 15.84
CA GLY A 78 -12.14 0.97 16.38
C GLY A 78 -10.84 0.52 15.76
N THR A 79 -10.33 -0.60 16.26
CA THR A 79 -9.08 -1.21 15.85
C THR A 79 -9.31 -2.58 15.19
N TYR A 80 -8.29 -3.07 14.50
CA TYR A 80 -8.17 -4.45 14.04
C TYR A 80 -6.82 -4.98 14.51
N LYS A 81 -6.84 -5.85 15.51
CA LYS A 81 -5.65 -6.50 16.05
C LYS A 81 -5.20 -7.62 15.10
N ALA A 82 -4.12 -7.39 14.39
CA ALA A 82 -3.51 -8.38 13.50
C ALA A 82 -2.76 -9.45 14.33
N SER A 83 -2.65 -10.64 13.77
CA SER A 83 -2.04 -11.80 14.45
C SER A 83 -0.52 -11.68 14.64
N SER A 84 0.14 -10.79 13.89
CA SER A 84 1.57 -10.50 14.01
C SER A 84 1.92 -9.16 13.40
N ILE A 85 3.13 -8.66 13.71
CA ILE A 85 3.72 -7.47 13.08
C ILE A 85 3.78 -7.67 11.56
N ARG A 86 4.27 -8.81 11.07
CA ARG A 86 4.37 -9.12 9.64
C ARG A 86 3.03 -9.08 8.91
N VAL A 87 1.97 -9.55 9.54
CA VAL A 87 0.60 -9.48 8.97
C VAL A 87 0.13 -8.03 8.84
N ALA A 88 0.39 -7.20 9.85
CA ALA A 88 0.03 -5.79 9.81
C ALA A 88 0.85 -4.99 8.77
N GLU A 89 2.14 -5.28 8.63
CA GLU A 89 3.01 -4.74 7.57
C GLU A 89 2.51 -5.16 6.18
N ALA A 90 2.22 -6.46 6.00
CA ALA A 90 1.68 -6.97 4.75
C ALA A 90 0.34 -6.32 4.37
N ALA A 91 -0.57 -6.15 5.32
CA ALA A 91 -1.86 -5.51 5.10
C ALA A 91 -1.69 -4.09 4.56
N LYS A 92 -0.75 -3.32 5.12
CA LYS A 92 -0.51 -1.94 4.67
C LYS A 92 0.07 -1.87 3.27
N VAL A 93 1.09 -2.65 2.96
CA VAL A 93 1.76 -2.57 1.66
C VAL A 93 0.84 -3.03 0.52
N ILE A 94 -0.05 -4.01 0.76
CA ILE A 94 -0.98 -4.49 -0.28
C ILE A 94 -2.11 -3.50 -0.57
N GLU A 95 -2.52 -2.64 0.37
CA GLU A 95 -3.51 -1.59 0.11
C GLU A 95 -3.07 -0.66 -1.03
N ASN A 96 -1.81 -0.23 -1.00
CA ASN A 96 -1.23 0.62 -2.02
C ASN A 96 -0.88 -0.15 -3.30
N THR A 97 -0.36 -1.37 -3.18
CA THR A 97 -0.07 -2.24 -4.33
C THR A 97 -1.33 -2.57 -5.13
N GLN A 98 -2.44 -2.89 -4.46
CA GLN A 98 -3.72 -3.15 -5.12
C GLN A 98 -4.20 -1.92 -5.89
N ARG A 99 -4.10 -0.73 -5.29
CA ARG A 99 -4.51 0.52 -5.96
C ARG A 99 -3.66 0.79 -7.18
N ASP A 100 -2.36 0.64 -7.08
CA ASP A 100 -1.41 0.80 -8.19
C ASP A 100 -1.74 -0.14 -9.35
N LEU A 101 -1.97 -1.41 -9.07
CA LEU A 101 -2.29 -2.41 -10.09
C LEU A 101 -3.64 -2.17 -10.76
N ASN A 102 -4.65 -1.76 -10.02
CA ASN A 102 -5.94 -1.41 -10.60
C ASN A 102 -5.84 -0.18 -11.53
N ILE A 103 -5.04 0.83 -11.14
CA ILE A 103 -4.77 1.98 -12.00
C ILE A 103 -3.99 1.53 -13.25
N ALA A 104 -2.99 0.66 -13.10
CA ALA A 104 -2.23 0.12 -14.23
C ALA A 104 -3.13 -0.60 -15.23
N LEU A 105 -4.05 -1.44 -14.77
CA LEU A 105 -5.02 -2.10 -15.63
C LEU A 105 -5.85 -1.09 -16.43
N ILE A 106 -6.40 -0.06 -15.77
CA ILE A 106 -7.22 0.94 -16.46
C ILE A 106 -6.38 1.81 -17.40
N ASN A 107 -5.14 2.12 -17.05
CA ASN A 107 -4.20 2.80 -17.93
C ASN A 107 -3.91 1.98 -19.21
N GLU A 108 -3.68 0.68 -19.07
CA GLU A 108 -3.49 -0.21 -20.21
C GLU A 108 -4.73 -0.25 -21.11
N LEU A 109 -5.92 -0.35 -20.53
CA LEU A 109 -7.17 -0.31 -21.26
C LEU A 109 -7.34 1.03 -22.01
N ALA A 110 -6.99 2.15 -21.39
CA ALA A 110 -7.03 3.46 -22.05
C ALA A 110 -6.08 3.52 -23.26
N VAL A 111 -4.88 2.97 -23.17
CA VAL A 111 -3.94 2.86 -24.31
C VAL A 111 -4.50 1.98 -25.42
N ILE A 112 -5.12 0.83 -25.07
CA ILE A 112 -5.75 -0.10 -26.03
C ILE A 112 -6.92 0.60 -26.73
N PHE A 113 -7.83 1.21 -25.98
CA PHE A 113 -9.02 1.85 -26.54
C PHE A 113 -8.68 3.04 -27.43
N ASN A 114 -7.70 3.85 -27.04
CA ASN A 114 -7.18 4.91 -27.90
C ASN A 114 -6.71 4.36 -29.27
N LYS A 115 -5.98 3.23 -29.29
CA LYS A 115 -5.55 2.59 -30.53
C LYS A 115 -6.69 2.00 -31.37
N LEU A 116 -7.78 1.62 -30.71
CA LEU A 116 -8.99 1.10 -31.37
C LEU A 116 -9.97 2.19 -31.80
N GLY A 117 -9.73 3.45 -31.46
CA GLY A 117 -10.64 4.56 -31.70
C GLY A 117 -11.91 4.50 -30.86
N ILE A 118 -11.84 3.92 -29.67
CA ILE A 118 -12.96 3.77 -28.73
C ILE A 118 -12.75 4.76 -27.58
N ASP A 119 -13.81 5.46 -27.18
CA ASP A 119 -13.76 6.34 -26.02
C ASP A 119 -13.68 5.53 -24.71
N THR A 120 -12.60 5.75 -23.98
CA THR A 120 -12.34 5.04 -22.73
C THR A 120 -13.39 5.34 -21.67
N GLU A 121 -13.84 6.57 -21.54
CA GLU A 121 -14.83 6.95 -20.53
C GLU A 121 -16.19 6.31 -20.81
N GLU A 122 -16.64 6.25 -22.06
CA GLU A 122 -17.87 5.55 -22.42
C GLU A 122 -17.81 4.05 -22.06
N VAL A 123 -16.66 3.40 -22.30
CA VAL A 123 -16.47 2.00 -21.91
C VAL A 123 -16.55 1.83 -20.41
N LEU A 124 -15.86 2.69 -19.65
CA LEU A 124 -15.84 2.61 -18.18
C LEU A 124 -17.21 2.92 -17.57
N LEU A 125 -17.99 3.84 -18.15
CA LEU A 125 -19.35 4.10 -17.73
C LEU A 125 -20.26 2.88 -17.99
N ALA A 126 -20.17 2.27 -19.16
CA ALA A 126 -20.92 1.07 -19.50
C ALA A 126 -20.55 -0.12 -18.58
N ALA A 127 -19.26 -0.37 -18.39
CA ALA A 127 -18.76 -1.42 -17.48
C ALA A 127 -19.17 -1.17 -16.02
N GLY A 128 -19.18 0.10 -15.61
CA GLY A 128 -19.56 0.55 -14.26
C GLY A 128 -21.03 0.33 -13.91
N THR A 129 -21.89 -0.01 -14.87
CA THR A 129 -23.27 -0.42 -14.60
C THR A 129 -23.35 -1.77 -13.89
N LYS A 130 -22.27 -2.57 -13.93
CA LYS A 130 -22.20 -3.83 -13.22
C LYS A 130 -21.81 -3.59 -11.75
N TRP A 131 -22.58 -4.09 -10.83
CA TRP A 131 -22.49 -3.85 -9.39
C TRP A 131 -21.11 -4.15 -8.76
N ASN A 132 -20.33 -5.05 -9.33
CA ASN A 132 -19.01 -5.45 -8.81
C ASN A 132 -17.83 -4.93 -9.66
N PHE A 133 -18.07 -4.00 -10.60
CA PHE A 133 -17.00 -3.33 -11.32
C PHE A 133 -16.37 -2.24 -10.44
N LEU A 134 -15.07 -2.27 -10.28
CA LEU A 134 -14.37 -1.28 -9.45
C LEU A 134 -14.17 0.04 -10.22
N PRO A 135 -14.54 1.19 -9.64
CA PRO A 135 -14.61 2.47 -10.36
C PRO A 135 -13.25 3.18 -10.47
N PHE A 136 -12.20 2.45 -10.87
CA PHE A 136 -10.91 3.07 -11.18
C PHE A 136 -10.96 3.82 -12.50
N ARG A 137 -10.12 4.84 -12.62
CA ARG A 137 -9.98 5.68 -13.81
C ARG A 137 -8.52 5.74 -14.25
N PRO A 138 -8.24 6.04 -15.56
CA PRO A 138 -6.87 6.28 -15.99
C PRO A 138 -6.25 7.44 -15.24
N GLY A 139 -4.97 7.36 -14.93
CA GLY A 139 -4.28 8.44 -14.25
C GLY A 139 -2.78 8.21 -14.08
N LEU A 140 -2.07 9.29 -13.82
CA LEU A 140 -0.67 9.22 -13.48
C LEU A 140 -0.54 8.79 -12.00
N VAL A 141 0.28 7.79 -11.76
CA VAL A 141 0.61 7.33 -10.42
C VAL A 141 1.91 7.97 -9.97
N GLY A 142 1.83 8.73 -8.89
CA GLY A 142 2.98 9.42 -8.30
C GLY A 142 2.88 9.52 -6.79
N GLY A 143 3.81 10.26 -6.18
CA GLY A 143 3.91 10.42 -4.74
C GLY A 143 4.66 9.30 -4.05
N HIS A 144 4.79 9.44 -2.71
CA HIS A 144 5.62 8.53 -1.90
C HIS A 144 5.00 7.15 -1.67
N CYS A 145 3.67 7.01 -1.71
CA CYS A 145 3.02 5.78 -1.29
C CYS A 145 2.73 4.85 -2.47
N ILE A 146 1.83 5.27 -3.38
CA ILE A 146 1.32 4.36 -4.43
C ILE A 146 2.42 3.98 -5.43
N GLY A 147 3.33 4.91 -5.74
CA GLY A 147 4.42 4.67 -6.70
C GLY A 147 5.63 3.94 -6.13
N VAL A 148 5.79 3.84 -4.80
CA VAL A 148 7.00 3.33 -4.13
C VAL A 148 6.74 2.03 -3.37
N ASP A 149 5.66 1.95 -2.61
CA ASP A 149 5.37 0.79 -1.75
C ASP A 149 5.34 -0.55 -2.50
N PRO A 150 4.82 -0.65 -3.75
CA PRO A 150 4.88 -1.89 -4.52
C PRO A 150 6.31 -2.41 -4.74
N TYR A 151 7.30 -1.51 -4.84
CA TYR A 151 8.70 -1.92 -4.98
C TYR A 151 9.26 -2.54 -3.71
N TYR A 152 8.83 -2.10 -2.51
CA TYR A 152 9.22 -2.75 -1.25
C TYR A 152 8.77 -4.20 -1.21
N LEU A 153 7.50 -4.45 -1.60
CA LEU A 153 6.98 -5.80 -1.67
C LEU A 153 7.66 -6.62 -2.77
N ALA A 154 7.94 -6.01 -3.92
CA ALA A 154 8.62 -6.67 -5.03
C ALA A 154 10.06 -7.07 -4.67
N GLN A 155 10.80 -6.20 -4.00
CA GLN A 155 12.15 -6.50 -3.51
C GLN A 155 12.11 -7.67 -2.52
N LYS A 156 11.22 -7.61 -1.53
CA LYS A 156 11.08 -8.69 -0.54
C LYS A 156 10.71 -10.02 -1.18
N ALA A 157 9.84 -10.02 -2.18
CA ALA A 157 9.51 -11.22 -2.95
C ALA A 157 10.74 -11.81 -3.64
N GLN A 158 11.59 -10.98 -4.25
CA GLN A 158 12.81 -11.43 -4.91
C GLN A 158 13.83 -11.98 -3.92
N GLU A 159 13.96 -11.38 -2.74
CA GLU A 159 14.84 -11.87 -1.66
C GLU A 159 14.46 -13.29 -1.20
N VAL A 160 13.17 -13.62 -1.19
CA VAL A 160 12.69 -14.97 -0.87
C VAL A 160 12.57 -15.89 -2.10
N GLY A 161 13.14 -15.48 -3.24
CA GLY A 161 13.24 -16.30 -4.45
C GLY A 161 12.01 -16.29 -5.36
N TYR A 162 11.09 -15.33 -5.19
CA TYR A 162 9.90 -15.20 -6.03
C TYR A 162 9.97 -13.95 -6.94
N HIS A 163 9.79 -14.12 -8.26
CA HIS A 163 9.69 -13.00 -9.18
C HIS A 163 8.26 -12.46 -9.25
N PRO A 164 7.98 -11.22 -8.76
CA PRO A 164 6.60 -10.71 -8.70
C PRO A 164 6.15 -10.12 -10.04
N GLU A 165 5.77 -10.97 -10.98
CA GLU A 165 5.40 -10.66 -12.37
C GLU A 165 4.37 -9.51 -12.46
N ILE A 166 3.24 -9.66 -11.77
CA ILE A 166 2.11 -8.73 -11.87
C ILE A 166 2.48 -7.36 -11.29
N ILE A 167 3.14 -7.33 -10.13
CA ILE A 167 3.54 -6.08 -9.47
C ILE A 167 4.50 -5.30 -10.36
N LEU A 168 5.53 -5.97 -10.88
CA LEU A 168 6.53 -5.32 -11.74
C LEU A 168 5.95 -4.91 -13.09
N ALA A 169 5.04 -5.67 -13.68
CA ALA A 169 4.35 -5.30 -14.91
C ALA A 169 3.51 -4.04 -14.72
N GLY A 170 2.70 -3.99 -13.65
CA GLY A 170 1.89 -2.81 -13.32
C GLY A 170 2.73 -1.57 -13.09
N ARG A 171 3.85 -1.69 -12.35
CA ARG A 171 4.77 -0.59 -12.15
C ARG A 171 5.38 -0.07 -13.44
N ARG A 172 5.88 -0.96 -14.31
CA ARG A 172 6.42 -0.55 -15.63
C ARG A 172 5.39 0.21 -16.46
N LEU A 173 4.14 -0.24 -16.44
CA LEU A 173 3.07 0.44 -17.17
C LEU A 173 2.82 1.83 -16.60
N ASN A 174 2.56 1.95 -15.30
CA ASN A 174 2.29 3.23 -14.65
C ASN A 174 3.45 4.22 -14.82
N ASP A 175 4.69 3.77 -14.71
CA ASP A 175 5.88 4.61 -14.92
C ASP A 175 5.99 5.10 -16.37
N SER A 176 5.46 4.35 -17.34
CA SER A 176 5.47 4.74 -18.76
C SER A 176 4.37 5.75 -19.14
N MET A 177 3.35 5.90 -18.32
CA MET A 177 2.15 6.70 -18.66
C MET A 177 2.47 8.19 -18.85
N GLY A 178 3.39 8.76 -18.08
CA GLY A 178 3.81 10.14 -18.29
C GLY A 178 4.34 10.41 -19.69
N LYS A 179 5.18 9.50 -20.18
CA LYS A 179 5.71 9.55 -21.55
C LYS A 179 4.62 9.37 -22.60
N TYR A 180 3.68 8.44 -22.34
CA TYR A 180 2.55 8.20 -23.23
C TYR A 180 1.71 9.47 -23.37
N VAL A 181 1.27 10.08 -22.27
CA VAL A 181 0.49 11.32 -22.29
C VAL A 181 1.21 12.44 -23.03
N ALA A 182 2.49 12.67 -22.74
CA ALA A 182 3.28 13.67 -23.43
C ALA A 182 3.33 13.42 -24.95
N THR A 183 3.49 12.16 -25.36
CA THR A 183 3.51 11.79 -26.78
C THR A 183 2.15 12.05 -27.46
N GLU A 184 1.03 11.74 -26.82
CA GLU A 184 -0.30 12.00 -27.37
C GLU A 184 -0.58 13.51 -27.48
N VAL A 185 -0.18 14.32 -26.49
CA VAL A 185 -0.29 15.78 -26.54
C VAL A 185 0.48 16.35 -27.74
N VAL A 186 1.73 15.91 -27.97
CA VAL A 186 2.53 16.38 -29.11
C VAL A 186 1.89 16.03 -30.46
N LYS A 187 1.18 14.90 -30.57
CA LYS A 187 0.47 14.55 -31.83
C LYS A 187 -0.73 15.47 -32.14
N LEU A 188 -1.27 16.14 -31.13
CA LEU A 188 -2.40 17.07 -31.27
C LEU A 188 -1.95 18.52 -31.58
N MET A 189 -0.67 18.84 -31.46
CA MET A 189 -0.06 20.12 -31.77
C MET A 189 0.35 20.22 -33.24
#